data_a596da0fd578378324900e38c6b75783
#
_entry.id   a596da0fd578378324900e38c6b75783
#
_cell.length_a   1.000
_cell.length_b   1.000
_cell.length_c   1.000
_cell.angle_alpha   90.00
_cell.angle_beta   90.00
_cell.angle_gamma   90.00
#
_symmetry.space_group_name_H-M   'P 1'
#
loop_
_entity.id
_entity.type
_entity.pdbx_description
1 polymer ?
#
loop_
_entity_poly.entity_id
_entity_poly.type
_entity_poly.pdbx_seq_one_letter_code
_entity_poly.pdbx_strand_id
1 'polypeptide(L)'
;MGGSGKTTTARAIYNQIHLQWKFVDLSFIENIKDICNKGEGGVIHLQEQLKGKRALIVLDDVSTYDQVKEICVNRHYFARGSVLIVTSRDVRILQLLEVDHVYSINEMDKNKSLELFSWHAFRQPSPIKEFRQLSENIVACCGGLPLALEAIGSSLRKRTTEKYFENALSELRRSPNGKVQKALIKSYDGLEDDCQRNIFLDICCFFIGKDIAYVTEILNGCGLYAADTKITDLIERSLLKVEKNNKLGMHDMLRDMGRAIVERSAKKPGERSRLWFHEDVHKVLTKNRGTKTVKGLVWKSQSNNNVFFKADSFRKMKKLRLLQLDHVDLTGDYVHLSQKLRWLHWQGFTGDRIPDEFYQKNLVVFELEHNNIEQVWNETKSMEKLKILNLSHSKYFTSTPDFSKLPNLEKLIMEDCPHLSEVHQSIGDLSKLLLINLKDCTSLSNLPEKINQLTSLTTLILSGCSKIDRLEEGILQMESLTTLAINDTGVKEVPYSVLGAFNNSELFGYNATQRIN
;
A
#
# COMPACT_ATOMS: atom_id res chain seq x y z
N MET A 1 -16.08 0.85 -5.01
CA MET A 1 -15.78 2.22 -4.57
C MET A 1 -17.05 3.07 -4.62
N GLY A 2 -17.22 4.03 -3.67
CA GLY A 2 -18.34 4.97 -3.68
C GLY A 2 -18.23 5.97 -4.83
N GLY A 3 -19.36 6.27 -5.52
CA GLY A 3 -19.37 7.27 -6.61
C GLY A 3 -18.82 6.81 -7.96
N SER A 4 -18.54 5.51 -8.13
CA SER A 4 -18.03 4.93 -9.39
C SER A 4 -19.10 4.73 -10.47
N GLY A 5 -20.37 5.05 -10.19
CA GLY A 5 -21.46 4.94 -11.16
C GLY A 5 -22.23 3.60 -11.14
N LYS A 6 -22.07 2.74 -10.14
CA LYS A 6 -22.76 1.43 -10.04
C LYS A 6 -24.27 1.57 -10.16
N THR A 7 -24.88 2.41 -9.33
CA THR A 7 -26.31 2.71 -9.37
C THR A 7 -26.76 3.23 -10.73
N THR A 8 -26.00 4.15 -11.32
CA THR A 8 -26.31 4.73 -12.64
C THR A 8 -26.24 3.66 -13.73
N THR A 9 -25.22 2.80 -13.70
CA THR A 9 -25.08 1.69 -14.66
C THR A 9 -26.20 0.67 -14.49
N ALA A 10 -26.52 0.28 -13.25
CA ALA A 10 -27.61 -0.66 -12.97
C ALA A 10 -28.95 -0.10 -13.45
N ARG A 11 -29.20 1.21 -13.24
CA ARG A 11 -30.42 1.89 -13.72
C ARG A 11 -30.46 1.97 -15.26
N ALA A 12 -29.34 2.25 -15.91
CA ALA A 12 -29.26 2.26 -17.37
C ALA A 12 -29.55 0.86 -17.96
N ILE A 13 -28.96 -0.19 -17.37
CA ILE A 13 -29.23 -1.59 -17.76
C ILE A 13 -30.68 -1.93 -17.54
N TYR A 14 -31.26 -1.58 -16.37
CA TYR A 14 -32.68 -1.80 -16.07
C TYR A 14 -33.58 -1.17 -17.13
N ASN A 15 -33.36 0.11 -17.46
CA ASN A 15 -34.15 0.81 -18.48
C ASN A 15 -33.97 0.19 -19.86
N GLN A 16 -32.78 -0.23 -20.25
CA GLN A 16 -32.50 -0.83 -21.56
C GLN A 16 -33.15 -2.22 -21.69
N ILE A 17 -32.98 -3.06 -20.66
CA ILE A 17 -33.57 -4.41 -20.64
C ILE A 17 -35.09 -4.32 -20.60
N HIS A 18 -35.67 -3.39 -19.83
CA HIS A 18 -37.08 -3.15 -19.77
C HIS A 18 -37.70 -2.89 -21.15
N LEU A 19 -37.04 -2.13 -22.01
CA LEU A 19 -37.51 -1.81 -23.35
C LEU A 19 -37.36 -2.98 -24.33
N GLN A 20 -36.42 -3.88 -24.13
CA GLN A 20 -36.10 -4.97 -25.06
C GLN A 20 -36.74 -6.30 -24.71
N TRP A 21 -37.01 -6.55 -23.44
CA TRP A 21 -37.46 -7.86 -22.94
C TRP A 21 -38.83 -7.75 -22.29
N LYS A 22 -39.70 -8.71 -22.59
CA LYS A 22 -41.06 -8.78 -22.00
C LYS A 22 -40.99 -9.36 -20.58
N PHE A 23 -40.69 -8.55 -19.58
CA PHE A 23 -40.91 -8.90 -18.19
C PHE A 23 -42.35 -8.60 -17.77
N VAL A 24 -42.90 -9.43 -16.89
CA VAL A 24 -44.24 -9.26 -16.36
C VAL A 24 -44.21 -8.30 -15.17
N ASP A 25 -43.11 -8.34 -14.38
CA ASP A 25 -42.93 -7.48 -13.22
C ASP A 25 -41.54 -6.87 -13.18
N LEU A 26 -41.46 -5.63 -12.72
CA LEU A 26 -40.28 -4.79 -12.68
C LEU A 26 -40.13 -4.19 -11.29
N SER A 27 -38.98 -4.42 -10.63
CA SER A 27 -38.68 -3.84 -9.33
C SER A 27 -37.29 -3.27 -9.30
N PHE A 28 -37.17 -1.95 -9.05
CA PHE A 28 -35.91 -1.26 -8.78
C PHE A 28 -35.93 -0.80 -7.33
N ILE A 29 -35.07 -1.42 -6.50
CA ILE A 29 -34.97 -1.18 -5.07
C ILE A 29 -33.70 -0.41 -4.80
N GLU A 30 -33.78 0.92 -4.67
CA GLU A 30 -32.63 1.82 -4.44
C GLU A 30 -32.07 1.71 -3.04
N ASN A 31 -32.90 1.35 -2.07
CA ASN A 31 -32.48 1.26 -0.68
C ASN A 31 -33.10 0.02 -0.05
N ILE A 32 -32.38 -1.08 -0.12
CA ILE A 32 -32.84 -2.37 0.43
C ILE A 32 -33.16 -2.28 1.92
N LYS A 33 -32.56 -1.30 2.64
CA LYS A 33 -32.87 -1.06 4.06
C LYS A 33 -34.34 -0.71 4.28
N ASP A 34 -35.01 -0.08 3.31
CA ASP A 34 -36.42 0.28 3.43
C ASP A 34 -37.32 -0.96 3.43
N ILE A 35 -36.86 -2.03 2.77
CA ILE A 35 -37.57 -3.34 2.79
C ILE A 35 -37.25 -4.07 4.08
N CYS A 36 -35.97 -4.13 4.48
CA CYS A 36 -35.51 -4.79 5.71
C CYS A 36 -36.10 -4.11 6.96
N ASN A 37 -36.28 -2.79 6.95
CA ASN A 37 -36.88 -2.06 8.08
C ASN A 37 -38.36 -2.37 8.28
N LYS A 38 -39.06 -2.93 7.28
CA LYS A 38 -40.42 -3.44 7.40
C LYS A 38 -40.47 -4.85 8.02
N GLY A 39 -39.34 -5.37 8.48
CA GLY A 39 -39.16 -6.70 9.05
C GLY A 39 -39.36 -7.82 8.02
N GLU A 40 -39.53 -9.06 8.51
CA GLU A 40 -39.73 -10.24 7.66
C GLU A 40 -40.91 -10.06 6.68
N GLY A 41 -41.93 -9.29 7.07
CA GLY A 41 -43.09 -8.99 6.23
C GLY A 41 -42.75 -8.25 4.93
N GLY A 42 -41.71 -7.42 4.88
CA GLY A 42 -41.34 -6.67 3.67
C GLY A 42 -40.75 -7.56 2.57
N VAL A 43 -39.90 -8.52 2.95
CA VAL A 43 -39.28 -9.49 2.04
C VAL A 43 -40.31 -10.52 1.58
N ILE A 44 -41.14 -11.05 2.49
CA ILE A 44 -42.22 -12.00 2.19
C ILE A 44 -43.20 -11.39 1.19
N HIS A 45 -43.61 -10.14 1.40
CA HIS A 45 -44.53 -9.44 0.48
C HIS A 45 -43.94 -9.32 -0.94
N LEU A 46 -42.63 -8.98 -1.06
CA LEU A 46 -41.94 -8.92 -2.35
C LEU A 46 -41.89 -10.31 -3.01
N GLN A 47 -41.60 -11.36 -2.25
CA GLN A 47 -41.55 -12.73 -2.74
C GLN A 47 -42.92 -13.21 -3.23
N GLU A 48 -44.01 -12.91 -2.49
CA GLU A 48 -45.36 -13.23 -2.88
C GLU A 48 -45.82 -12.51 -4.16
N GLN A 49 -45.48 -11.22 -4.30
CA GLN A 49 -45.75 -10.44 -5.50
C GLN A 49 -45.06 -10.99 -6.75
N LEU A 50 -43.84 -11.51 -6.61
CA LEU A 50 -43.00 -11.98 -7.71
C LEU A 50 -43.06 -13.48 -7.96
N LYS A 51 -43.81 -14.22 -7.11
CA LYS A 51 -43.91 -15.68 -7.19
C LYS A 51 -44.44 -16.15 -8.55
N GLY A 52 -43.60 -16.99 -9.21
CA GLY A 52 -43.94 -17.58 -10.51
C GLY A 52 -43.93 -16.59 -11.68
N LYS A 53 -43.57 -15.35 -11.48
CA LYS A 53 -43.50 -14.33 -12.53
C LYS A 53 -42.06 -14.14 -13.03
N ARG A 54 -41.92 -13.80 -14.30
CA ARG A 54 -40.65 -13.41 -14.90
C ARG A 54 -40.36 -11.96 -14.53
N ALA A 55 -39.38 -11.76 -13.64
CA ALA A 55 -39.08 -10.48 -13.04
C ALA A 55 -37.69 -9.96 -13.38
N LEU A 56 -37.55 -8.64 -13.50
CA LEU A 56 -36.28 -7.93 -13.49
C LEU A 56 -36.18 -7.17 -12.16
N ILE A 57 -35.24 -7.57 -11.32
CA ILE A 57 -35.04 -7.02 -9.97
C ILE A 57 -33.67 -6.39 -9.89
N VAL A 58 -33.59 -5.16 -9.38
CA VAL A 58 -32.32 -4.48 -9.08
C VAL A 58 -32.27 -4.19 -7.59
N LEU A 59 -31.23 -4.72 -6.91
CA LEU A 59 -30.92 -4.46 -5.52
C LEU A 59 -29.68 -3.57 -5.46
N ASP A 60 -29.87 -2.30 -5.12
CA ASP A 60 -28.80 -1.31 -5.18
C ASP A 60 -28.18 -1.02 -3.81
N ASP A 61 -26.85 -0.73 -3.81
CA ASP A 61 -26.01 -0.38 -2.64
C ASP A 61 -26.09 -1.40 -1.48
N VAL A 62 -26.11 -2.69 -1.80
CA VAL A 62 -26.13 -3.77 -0.82
C VAL A 62 -24.84 -3.73 0.01
N SER A 63 -24.97 -3.67 1.34
CA SER A 63 -23.86 -3.51 2.27
C SER A 63 -23.60 -4.72 3.17
N THR A 64 -24.58 -5.63 3.32
CA THR A 64 -24.43 -6.88 4.09
C THR A 64 -25.14 -8.03 3.40
N TYR A 65 -24.65 -9.26 3.60
CA TYR A 65 -25.27 -10.48 3.07
C TYR A 65 -26.70 -10.68 3.61
N ASP A 66 -26.94 -10.39 4.90
CA ASP A 66 -28.25 -10.58 5.54
C ASP A 66 -29.37 -9.73 4.91
N GLN A 67 -29.03 -8.61 4.29
CA GLN A 67 -29.99 -7.78 3.58
C GLN A 67 -30.63 -8.46 2.38
N VAL A 68 -29.92 -9.38 1.75
CA VAL A 68 -30.32 -9.93 0.43
C VAL A 68 -30.42 -11.45 0.41
N LYS A 69 -29.94 -12.16 1.45
CA LYS A 69 -29.94 -13.61 1.49
C LYS A 69 -31.34 -14.20 1.24
N GLU A 70 -32.35 -13.66 1.87
CA GLU A 70 -33.74 -14.11 1.75
C GLU A 70 -34.24 -14.02 0.30
N ILE A 71 -33.87 -12.94 -0.41
CA ILE A 71 -34.28 -12.69 -1.79
C ILE A 71 -33.47 -13.55 -2.76
N CYS A 72 -32.15 -13.66 -2.53
CA CYS A 72 -31.20 -14.26 -3.47
C CYS A 72 -31.11 -15.78 -3.32
N VAL A 73 -31.20 -16.32 -2.11
CA VAL A 73 -31.08 -17.76 -1.85
C VAL A 73 -32.31 -18.52 -2.36
N ASN A 74 -33.47 -17.95 -2.21
CA ASN A 74 -34.73 -18.58 -2.63
C ASN A 74 -35.07 -18.31 -4.11
N ARG A 75 -34.11 -18.53 -5.03
CA ARG A 75 -34.24 -18.28 -6.48
C ARG A 75 -35.41 -19.02 -7.12
N HIS A 76 -35.88 -20.12 -6.54
CA HIS A 76 -37.00 -20.92 -7.02
C HIS A 76 -38.37 -20.21 -6.94
N TYR A 77 -38.48 -19.09 -6.23
CA TYR A 77 -39.68 -18.26 -6.24
C TYR A 77 -39.89 -17.56 -7.59
N PHE A 78 -38.82 -17.32 -8.35
CA PHE A 78 -38.91 -16.61 -9.62
C PHE A 78 -39.04 -17.54 -10.80
N ALA A 79 -39.80 -17.13 -11.82
CA ALA A 79 -39.92 -17.89 -13.05
C ALA A 79 -38.60 -17.90 -13.85
N ARG A 80 -38.39 -18.94 -14.66
CA ARG A 80 -37.22 -19.03 -15.57
C ARG A 80 -37.11 -17.79 -16.44
N GLY A 81 -35.90 -17.26 -16.56
CA GLY A 81 -35.61 -16.05 -17.32
C GLY A 81 -35.80 -14.76 -16.53
N SER A 82 -36.02 -14.83 -15.21
CA SER A 82 -35.88 -13.68 -14.33
C SER A 82 -34.42 -13.24 -14.23
N VAL A 83 -34.18 -11.93 -14.06
CA VAL A 83 -32.85 -11.31 -13.93
C VAL A 83 -32.77 -10.57 -12.61
N LEU A 84 -31.74 -10.87 -11.83
CA LEU A 84 -31.44 -10.19 -10.58
C LEU A 84 -30.10 -9.45 -10.74
N ILE A 85 -30.12 -8.14 -10.57
CA ILE A 85 -28.93 -7.27 -10.60
C ILE A 85 -28.66 -6.79 -9.18
N VAL A 86 -27.48 -7.08 -8.65
CA VAL A 86 -27.06 -6.63 -7.33
C VAL A 86 -25.88 -5.68 -7.47
N THR A 87 -25.95 -4.50 -6.89
CA THR A 87 -24.78 -3.63 -6.77
C THR A 87 -24.25 -3.62 -5.34
N SER A 88 -22.95 -3.76 -5.20
CA SER A 88 -22.26 -3.70 -3.91
C SER A 88 -20.92 -2.98 -4.03
N ARG A 89 -20.41 -2.52 -2.89
CA ARG A 89 -19.04 -2.01 -2.73
C ARG A 89 -18.09 -3.07 -2.19
N ASP A 90 -18.63 -4.22 -1.78
CA ASP A 90 -17.92 -5.35 -1.19
C ASP A 90 -18.16 -6.59 -2.06
N VAL A 91 -17.10 -7.09 -2.69
CA VAL A 91 -17.17 -8.25 -3.58
C VAL A 91 -17.52 -9.53 -2.83
N ARG A 92 -17.19 -9.64 -1.54
CA ARG A 92 -17.49 -10.81 -0.71
C ARG A 92 -18.98 -11.09 -0.64
N ILE A 93 -19.82 -10.03 -0.63
CA ILE A 93 -21.29 -10.17 -0.65
C ILE A 93 -21.73 -10.89 -1.92
N LEU A 94 -21.14 -10.53 -3.08
CA LEU A 94 -21.47 -11.16 -4.35
C LEU A 94 -21.01 -12.63 -4.40
N GLN A 95 -19.86 -12.93 -3.80
CA GLN A 95 -19.36 -14.31 -3.67
C GLN A 95 -20.27 -15.16 -2.77
N LEU A 96 -20.70 -14.63 -1.61
CA LEU A 96 -21.62 -15.32 -0.71
C LEU A 96 -23.02 -15.55 -1.33
N LEU A 97 -23.42 -14.70 -2.26
CA LEU A 97 -24.67 -14.83 -3.01
C LEU A 97 -24.57 -15.81 -4.19
N GLU A 98 -23.39 -16.35 -4.47
CA GLU A 98 -23.12 -17.26 -5.60
C GLU A 98 -23.71 -16.73 -6.90
N VAL A 99 -23.41 -15.44 -7.22
CA VAL A 99 -23.93 -14.80 -8.44
C VAL A 99 -23.32 -15.43 -9.69
N ASP A 100 -24.08 -15.52 -10.77
CA ASP A 100 -23.62 -16.14 -12.02
C ASP A 100 -22.49 -15.35 -12.68
N HIS A 101 -22.53 -14.01 -12.58
CA HIS A 101 -21.54 -13.11 -13.18
C HIS A 101 -21.25 -11.90 -12.29
N VAL A 102 -19.97 -11.51 -12.20
CA VAL A 102 -19.54 -10.28 -11.53
C VAL A 102 -18.96 -9.31 -12.55
N TYR A 103 -19.50 -8.10 -12.59
CA TYR A 103 -19.01 -7.02 -13.45
C TYR A 103 -18.40 -5.92 -12.60
N SER A 104 -17.10 -5.65 -12.79
CA SER A 104 -16.39 -4.59 -12.09
C SER A 104 -16.53 -3.26 -12.84
N ILE A 105 -17.04 -2.24 -12.12
CA ILE A 105 -17.11 -0.87 -12.65
C ILE A 105 -15.75 -0.20 -12.42
N ASN A 106 -15.01 -0.01 -13.50
CA ASN A 106 -13.72 0.69 -13.49
C ASN A 106 -13.91 2.22 -13.49
N GLU A 107 -12.83 2.94 -13.17
CA GLU A 107 -12.77 4.40 -13.34
C GLU A 107 -12.95 4.77 -14.83
N MET A 108 -13.55 5.93 -15.08
CA MET A 108 -13.71 6.44 -16.45
C MET A 108 -12.36 6.80 -17.05
N ASP A 109 -12.18 6.51 -18.33
CA ASP A 109 -11.00 6.97 -19.07
C ASP A 109 -10.95 8.51 -19.17
N LYS A 110 -9.76 9.04 -19.50
CA LYS A 110 -9.50 10.48 -19.51
C LYS A 110 -10.46 11.25 -20.44
N ASN A 111 -10.78 10.70 -21.62
CA ASN A 111 -11.61 11.39 -22.62
C ASN A 111 -13.07 11.46 -22.15
N LYS A 112 -13.63 10.35 -21.70
CA LYS A 112 -14.99 10.29 -21.15
C LYS A 112 -15.12 11.11 -19.86
N SER A 113 -14.07 11.12 -19.04
CA SER A 113 -14.02 11.98 -17.84
C SER A 113 -14.07 13.46 -18.20
N LEU A 114 -13.30 13.88 -19.21
CA LEU A 114 -13.31 15.27 -19.67
C LEU A 114 -14.66 15.64 -20.30
N GLU A 115 -15.26 14.75 -21.03
CA GLU A 115 -16.60 14.91 -21.61
C GLU A 115 -17.65 15.07 -20.52
N LEU A 116 -17.71 14.14 -19.55
CA LEU A 116 -18.67 14.22 -18.43
C LEU A 116 -18.51 15.51 -17.64
N PHE A 117 -17.28 15.87 -17.26
CA PHE A 117 -16.99 17.13 -16.59
C PHE A 117 -17.48 18.33 -17.42
N SER A 118 -17.21 18.33 -18.72
CA SER A 118 -17.56 19.44 -19.62
C SER A 118 -19.07 19.63 -19.78
N TRP A 119 -19.83 18.54 -19.85
CA TRP A 119 -21.28 18.58 -19.83
C TRP A 119 -21.85 19.26 -18.57
N HIS A 120 -21.22 19.00 -17.41
CA HIS A 120 -21.63 19.60 -16.16
C HIS A 120 -21.19 21.07 -16.02
N ALA A 121 -19.98 21.40 -16.46
CA ALA A 121 -19.42 22.74 -16.34
C ALA A 121 -19.88 23.71 -17.44
N PHE A 122 -19.90 23.24 -18.71
CA PHE A 122 -20.07 24.09 -19.90
C PHE A 122 -21.30 23.77 -20.72
N ARG A 123 -22.04 22.67 -20.44
CA ARG A 123 -23.18 22.21 -21.25
C ARG A 123 -22.81 21.81 -22.69
N GLN A 124 -21.57 21.40 -22.91
CA GLN A 124 -21.06 20.89 -24.19
C GLN A 124 -20.03 19.79 -23.91
N PRO A 125 -19.74 18.91 -24.91
CA PRO A 125 -18.89 17.73 -24.70
C PRO A 125 -17.40 18.04 -24.49
N SER A 126 -16.97 19.27 -24.71
CA SER A 126 -15.56 19.69 -24.58
C SER A 126 -15.44 20.98 -23.80
N PRO A 127 -14.29 21.23 -23.11
CA PRO A 127 -14.06 22.51 -22.45
C PRO A 127 -14.01 23.67 -23.43
N ILE A 128 -14.40 24.86 -22.96
CA ILE A 128 -14.13 26.11 -23.67
C ILE A 128 -12.61 26.28 -23.76
N LYS A 129 -12.12 26.84 -24.88
CA LYS A 129 -10.70 26.87 -25.23
C LYS A 129 -9.83 27.47 -24.11
N GLU A 130 -10.27 28.58 -23.51
CA GLU A 130 -9.57 29.27 -22.42
C GLU A 130 -9.45 28.42 -21.14
N PHE A 131 -10.40 27.54 -20.88
CA PHE A 131 -10.42 26.71 -19.66
C PHE A 131 -9.88 25.29 -19.87
N ARG A 132 -9.39 24.94 -21.08
CA ARG A 132 -9.04 23.57 -21.43
C ARG A 132 -8.00 22.98 -20.49
N GLN A 133 -6.87 23.67 -20.31
CA GLN A 133 -5.78 23.18 -19.47
C GLN A 133 -6.20 23.02 -17.99
N LEU A 134 -6.95 23.99 -17.47
CA LEU A 134 -7.46 23.93 -16.09
C LEU A 134 -8.48 22.79 -15.93
N SER A 135 -9.36 22.59 -16.91
CA SER A 135 -10.30 21.47 -16.93
C SER A 135 -9.61 20.12 -16.95
N GLU A 136 -8.59 19.94 -17.79
CA GLU A 136 -7.80 18.71 -17.83
C GLU A 136 -7.10 18.42 -16.49
N ASN A 137 -6.57 19.43 -15.83
CA ASN A 137 -5.95 19.32 -14.52
C ASN A 137 -6.97 18.96 -13.42
N ILE A 138 -8.16 19.57 -13.45
CA ILE A 138 -9.26 19.25 -12.52
C ILE A 138 -9.74 17.81 -12.72
N VAL A 139 -9.95 17.39 -13.98
CA VAL A 139 -10.36 16.05 -14.35
C VAL A 139 -9.33 15.01 -13.88
N ALA A 140 -8.04 15.29 -14.04
CA ALA A 140 -6.96 14.44 -13.52
C ALA A 140 -7.06 14.26 -12.00
N CYS A 141 -7.34 15.34 -11.24
CA CYS A 141 -7.55 15.26 -9.80
C CYS A 141 -8.82 14.48 -9.40
N CYS A 142 -9.83 14.40 -10.27
CA CYS A 142 -11.03 13.60 -10.04
C CYS A 142 -10.82 12.10 -10.25
N GLY A 143 -9.71 11.70 -10.90
CA GLY A 143 -9.29 10.30 -11.06
C GLY A 143 -10.32 9.41 -11.73
N GLY A 144 -11.10 9.90 -12.70
CA GLY A 144 -12.12 9.12 -13.39
C GLY A 144 -13.35 8.77 -12.56
N LEU A 145 -13.54 9.41 -11.39
CA LEU A 145 -14.69 9.15 -10.53
C LEU A 145 -15.90 9.99 -10.97
N PRO A 146 -17.00 9.39 -11.52
CA PRO A 146 -18.14 10.13 -12.06
C PRO A 146 -18.73 11.14 -11.09
N LEU A 147 -18.92 10.76 -9.81
CA LEU A 147 -19.47 11.66 -8.78
C LEU A 147 -18.61 12.89 -8.54
N ALA A 148 -17.29 12.76 -8.63
CA ALA A 148 -16.36 13.89 -8.49
C ALA A 148 -16.46 14.83 -9.69
N LEU A 149 -16.46 14.25 -10.90
CA LEU A 149 -16.57 14.99 -12.16
C LEU A 149 -17.87 15.81 -12.22
N GLU A 150 -18.99 15.18 -11.87
CA GLU A 150 -20.30 15.82 -11.78
C GLU A 150 -20.33 16.94 -10.73
N ALA A 151 -19.88 16.65 -9.49
CA ALA A 151 -19.93 17.60 -8.39
C ALA A 151 -19.09 18.84 -8.66
N ILE A 152 -17.86 18.66 -9.17
CA ILE A 152 -16.95 19.76 -9.46
C ILE A 152 -17.40 20.52 -10.71
N GLY A 153 -17.72 19.79 -11.81
CA GLY A 153 -18.25 20.42 -13.02
C GLY A 153 -19.47 21.27 -12.74
N SER A 154 -20.44 20.75 -11.95
CA SER A 154 -21.64 21.50 -11.56
C SER A 154 -21.33 22.75 -10.71
N SER A 155 -20.32 22.70 -9.82
CA SER A 155 -19.91 23.84 -9.01
C SER A 155 -19.28 24.97 -9.83
N LEU A 156 -18.68 24.63 -10.96
CA LEU A 156 -18.04 25.57 -11.89
C LEU A 156 -19.00 26.08 -12.98
N ARG A 157 -20.20 25.59 -13.01
CA ARG A 157 -21.23 25.99 -13.97
C ARG A 157 -21.51 27.50 -13.87
N LYS A 158 -21.55 28.19 -15.02
CA LYS A 158 -21.73 29.65 -15.14
C LYS A 158 -20.57 30.48 -14.52
N ARG A 159 -19.43 29.87 -14.23
CA ARG A 159 -18.23 30.61 -13.82
C ARG A 159 -17.43 30.98 -15.06
N THR A 160 -17.13 32.29 -15.24
CA THR A 160 -16.54 32.83 -16.46
C THR A 160 -15.10 33.31 -16.29
N THR A 161 -14.51 33.13 -15.11
CA THR A 161 -13.13 33.55 -14.85
C THR A 161 -12.25 32.39 -14.43
N GLU A 162 -10.99 32.36 -14.91
CA GLU A 162 -9.98 31.34 -14.59
C GLU A 162 -9.77 31.16 -13.09
N LYS A 163 -9.86 32.25 -12.33
CA LYS A 163 -9.68 32.24 -10.87
C LYS A 163 -10.61 31.25 -10.15
N TYR A 164 -11.84 31.02 -10.64
CA TYR A 164 -12.72 30.02 -10.04
C TYR A 164 -12.23 28.59 -10.30
N PHE A 165 -11.67 28.32 -11.48
CA PHE A 165 -11.11 27.02 -11.84
C PHE A 165 -9.80 26.77 -11.09
N GLU A 166 -8.93 27.77 -10.94
CA GLU A 166 -7.71 27.69 -10.12
C GLU A 166 -8.03 27.41 -8.65
N ASN A 167 -9.02 28.12 -8.09
CA ASN A 167 -9.48 27.88 -6.72
C ASN A 167 -10.02 26.46 -6.56
N ALA A 168 -10.87 25.98 -7.47
CA ALA A 168 -11.39 24.62 -7.44
C ALA A 168 -10.27 23.58 -7.52
N LEU A 169 -9.26 23.79 -8.38
CA LEU A 169 -8.08 22.94 -8.48
C LEU A 169 -7.27 22.94 -7.17
N SER A 170 -7.08 24.12 -6.57
CA SER A 170 -6.37 24.27 -5.30
C SER A 170 -7.11 23.59 -4.15
N GLU A 171 -8.43 23.70 -4.10
CA GLU A 171 -9.28 23.01 -3.12
C GLU A 171 -9.23 21.49 -3.31
N LEU A 172 -9.29 21.00 -4.56
CA LEU A 172 -9.17 19.57 -4.85
C LEU A 172 -7.84 19.00 -4.41
N ARG A 173 -6.75 19.73 -4.61
CA ARG A 173 -5.41 19.34 -4.16
C ARG A 173 -5.27 19.32 -2.63
N ARG A 174 -6.09 20.09 -1.91
CA ARG A 174 -6.10 20.12 -0.44
C ARG A 174 -7.07 19.15 0.18
N SER A 175 -8.27 19.01 -0.38
CA SER A 175 -9.33 18.13 0.15
C SER A 175 -10.42 17.89 -0.90
N PRO A 176 -10.97 16.65 -1.01
CA PRO A 176 -12.08 16.35 -1.91
C PRO A 176 -13.33 17.19 -1.59
N ASN A 177 -14.11 17.49 -2.63
CA ASN A 177 -15.41 18.18 -2.51
C ASN A 177 -16.35 17.48 -1.50
N GLY A 178 -17.12 18.24 -0.72
CA GLY A 178 -17.91 17.74 0.39
C GLY A 178 -18.95 16.64 0.03
N LYS A 179 -19.54 16.67 -1.18
CA LYS A 179 -20.46 15.60 -1.65
C LYS A 179 -19.72 14.29 -1.92
N VAL A 180 -18.59 14.39 -2.63
CA VAL A 180 -17.72 13.24 -2.93
C VAL A 180 -17.17 12.66 -1.63
N GLN A 181 -16.71 13.51 -0.74
CA GLN A 181 -16.17 13.14 0.56
C GLN A 181 -17.20 12.37 1.41
N LYS A 182 -18.47 12.83 1.46
CA LYS A 182 -19.55 12.13 2.17
C LYS A 182 -19.79 10.72 1.61
N ALA A 183 -19.73 10.55 0.29
CA ALA A 183 -19.92 9.23 -0.34
C ALA A 183 -18.74 8.28 -0.03
N LEU A 184 -17.51 8.80 0.00
CA LEU A 184 -16.32 8.00 0.32
C LEU A 184 -16.23 7.68 1.81
N ILE A 185 -16.55 8.63 2.69
CA ILE A 185 -16.57 8.45 4.15
C ILE A 185 -17.48 7.29 4.56
N LYS A 186 -18.64 7.10 3.92
CA LYS A 186 -19.51 5.95 4.21
C LYS A 186 -18.79 4.61 4.07
N SER A 187 -17.86 4.48 3.11
CA SER A 187 -17.08 3.23 2.95
C SER A 187 -16.04 3.06 4.06
N TYR A 188 -15.45 4.15 4.55
CA TYR A 188 -14.55 4.14 5.69
C TYR A 188 -15.28 3.89 7.02
N ASP A 189 -16.43 4.53 7.23
CA ASP A 189 -17.26 4.36 8.45
C ASP A 189 -17.78 2.92 8.57
N GLY A 190 -18.00 2.24 7.43
CA GLY A 190 -18.38 0.84 7.37
C GLY A 190 -17.25 -0.16 7.66
N LEU A 191 -16.03 0.29 8.02
CA LEU A 191 -14.96 -0.59 8.47
C LEU A 191 -15.27 -1.14 9.86
N GLU A 192 -14.95 -2.44 10.06
CA GLU A 192 -15.43 -3.23 11.19
C GLU A 192 -14.86 -2.75 12.53
N ASP A 193 -13.54 -2.48 12.56
CA ASP A 193 -12.85 -2.16 13.80
C ASP A 193 -11.81 -1.02 13.65
N ASP A 194 -11.33 -0.53 14.77
CA ASP A 194 -10.31 0.52 14.81
C ASP A 194 -8.94 0.04 14.29
N CYS A 195 -8.66 -1.26 14.32
CA CYS A 195 -7.44 -1.82 13.75
C CYS A 195 -7.46 -1.64 12.23
N GLN A 196 -8.55 -2.03 11.56
CA GLN A 196 -8.73 -1.87 10.12
C GLN A 196 -8.72 -0.40 9.68
N ARG A 197 -9.37 0.49 10.48
CA ARG A 197 -9.32 1.94 10.26
C ARG A 197 -7.89 2.49 10.38
N ASN A 198 -7.11 2.03 11.37
CA ASN A 198 -5.73 2.46 11.53
C ASN A 198 -4.84 1.95 10.38
N ILE A 199 -5.01 0.71 9.90
CA ILE A 199 -4.30 0.16 8.73
C ILE A 199 -4.59 1.01 7.50
N PHE A 200 -5.86 1.30 7.22
CA PHE A 200 -6.25 2.15 6.10
C PHE A 200 -5.57 3.53 6.16
N LEU A 201 -5.58 4.19 7.33
CA LEU A 201 -4.96 5.50 7.50
C LEU A 201 -3.42 5.46 7.43
N ASP A 202 -2.77 4.39 7.92
CA ASP A 202 -1.32 4.21 7.79
C ASP A 202 -0.93 4.05 6.31
N ILE A 203 -1.71 3.26 5.55
CA ILE A 203 -1.48 3.08 4.11
C ILE A 203 -1.69 4.40 3.35
N CYS A 204 -2.78 5.14 3.62
CA CYS A 204 -3.03 6.44 3.00
C CYS A 204 -1.89 7.43 3.18
N CYS A 205 -1.24 7.40 4.34
CA CYS A 205 -0.23 8.39 4.70
C CYS A 205 1.19 7.95 4.29
N PHE A 206 1.51 6.64 4.31
CA PHE A 206 2.89 6.19 4.31
C PHE A 206 3.22 5.08 3.30
N PHE A 207 2.26 4.20 2.93
CA PHE A 207 2.60 2.93 2.29
C PHE A 207 2.06 2.71 0.88
N ILE A 208 1.45 3.73 0.25
CA ILE A 208 1.03 3.62 -1.15
C ILE A 208 2.27 3.41 -2.03
N GLY A 209 2.21 2.43 -2.93
CA GLY A 209 3.31 2.04 -3.83
C GLY A 209 4.33 1.08 -3.21
N LYS A 210 4.19 0.70 -1.93
CA LYS A 210 5.05 -0.30 -1.27
C LYS A 210 4.48 -1.71 -1.47
N ASP A 211 5.34 -2.72 -1.42
CA ASP A 211 4.96 -4.14 -1.50
C ASP A 211 4.03 -4.56 -0.35
N ILE A 212 3.04 -5.39 -0.64
CA ILE A 212 2.00 -5.79 0.34
C ILE A 212 2.62 -6.58 1.49
N ALA A 213 3.48 -7.57 1.20
CA ALA A 213 4.08 -8.40 2.24
C ALA A 213 4.98 -7.57 3.17
N TYR A 214 5.77 -6.64 2.59
CA TYR A 214 6.59 -5.70 3.35
C TYR A 214 5.74 -4.83 4.31
N VAL A 215 4.64 -4.26 3.83
CA VAL A 215 3.75 -3.42 4.65
C VAL A 215 3.05 -4.23 5.72
N THR A 216 2.65 -5.46 5.40
CA THR A 216 2.03 -6.41 6.34
C THR A 216 2.94 -6.68 7.53
N GLU A 217 4.24 -6.93 7.30
CA GLU A 217 5.21 -7.14 8.37
C GLU A 217 5.32 -5.93 9.31
N ILE A 218 5.40 -4.73 8.75
CA ILE A 218 5.44 -3.48 9.54
C ILE A 218 4.19 -3.33 10.39
N LEU A 219 3.01 -3.51 9.80
CA LEU A 219 1.73 -3.30 10.48
C LEU A 219 1.49 -4.34 11.58
N ASN A 220 1.81 -5.62 11.33
CA ASN A 220 1.79 -6.67 12.35
C ASN A 220 2.75 -6.34 13.51
N GLY A 221 3.95 -5.90 13.20
CA GLY A 221 4.92 -5.42 14.18
C GLY A 221 4.42 -4.24 15.00
N CYS A 222 3.56 -3.39 14.42
CA CYS A 222 2.89 -2.29 15.10
C CYS A 222 1.75 -2.73 16.02
N GLY A 223 1.47 -4.03 16.14
CA GLY A 223 0.36 -4.57 16.93
C GLY A 223 -1.01 -4.41 16.22
N LEU A 224 -1.00 -4.24 14.90
CA LEU A 224 -2.21 -4.26 14.07
C LEU A 224 -2.38 -5.67 13.51
N TYR A 225 -2.77 -6.59 14.38
CA TYR A 225 -2.82 -8.03 14.11
C TYR A 225 -3.68 -8.40 12.90
N ALA A 226 -3.29 -9.49 12.22
CA ALA A 226 -3.91 -9.98 11.00
C ALA A 226 -3.95 -8.89 9.91
N ALA A 227 -2.84 -8.16 9.73
CA ALA A 227 -2.78 -7.07 8.76
C ALA A 227 -2.96 -7.58 7.32
N ASP A 228 -2.53 -8.79 7.00
CA ASP A 228 -2.75 -9.50 5.75
C ASP A 228 -4.24 -9.63 5.41
N THR A 229 -5.01 -10.24 6.32
CA THR A 229 -6.46 -10.40 6.18
C THR A 229 -7.16 -9.04 6.08
N LYS A 230 -6.78 -8.07 6.92
CA LYS A 230 -7.39 -6.73 6.91
C LYS A 230 -7.05 -5.92 5.65
N ILE A 231 -5.86 -6.07 5.09
CA ILE A 231 -5.49 -5.48 3.79
C ILE A 231 -6.32 -6.14 2.69
N THR A 232 -6.47 -7.46 2.70
CA THR A 232 -7.32 -8.19 1.75
C THR A 232 -8.77 -7.70 1.82
N ASP A 233 -9.33 -7.55 3.03
CA ASP A 233 -10.66 -6.97 3.23
C ASP A 233 -10.78 -5.55 2.65
N LEU A 234 -9.77 -4.71 2.83
CA LEU A 234 -9.76 -3.35 2.26
C LEU A 234 -9.72 -3.37 0.72
N ILE A 235 -9.01 -4.35 0.13
CA ILE A 235 -8.99 -4.56 -1.34
C ILE A 235 -10.36 -5.00 -1.83
N GLU A 236 -10.99 -5.98 -1.18
CA GLU A 236 -12.31 -6.50 -1.51
C GLU A 236 -13.42 -5.43 -1.39
N ARG A 237 -13.27 -4.52 -0.43
CA ARG A 237 -14.13 -3.32 -0.28
C ARG A 237 -13.79 -2.19 -1.25
N SER A 238 -12.85 -2.40 -2.19
CA SER A 238 -12.38 -1.40 -3.16
C SER A 238 -11.86 -0.11 -2.50
N LEU A 239 -11.32 -0.20 -1.29
CA LEU A 239 -10.63 0.89 -0.60
C LEU A 239 -9.14 0.89 -0.90
N LEU A 240 -8.59 -0.27 -1.25
CA LEU A 240 -7.25 -0.47 -1.77
C LEU A 240 -7.32 -1.22 -3.11
N LYS A 241 -6.24 -1.21 -3.85
CA LYS A 241 -6.04 -2.03 -5.05
C LYS A 241 -4.63 -2.61 -5.05
N VAL A 242 -4.45 -3.71 -5.75
CA VAL A 242 -3.14 -4.30 -6.02
C VAL A 242 -2.68 -3.78 -7.37
N GLU A 243 -1.53 -3.15 -7.40
CA GLU A 243 -0.86 -2.70 -8.62
C GLU A 243 0.16 -3.75 -9.09
N LYS A 244 0.82 -3.47 -10.23
CA LYS A 244 1.89 -4.32 -10.75
C LYS A 244 2.95 -4.57 -9.66
N ASN A 245 3.56 -5.76 -9.69
CA ASN A 245 4.59 -6.19 -8.73
C ASN A 245 4.11 -6.19 -7.27
N ASN A 246 2.87 -6.62 -7.04
CA ASN A 246 2.28 -6.80 -5.70
C ASN A 246 2.31 -5.53 -4.82
N LYS A 247 2.24 -4.35 -5.43
CA LYS A 247 2.27 -3.08 -4.69
C LYS A 247 0.89 -2.61 -4.27
N LEU A 248 0.82 -1.99 -3.09
CA LEU A 248 -0.40 -1.34 -2.62
C LEU A 248 -0.72 -0.10 -3.44
N GLY A 249 -1.88 -0.08 -4.06
CA GLY A 249 -2.45 1.05 -4.75
C GLY A 249 -3.70 1.59 -4.05
N MET A 250 -4.02 2.84 -4.33
CA MET A 250 -5.24 3.49 -3.83
C MET A 250 -5.65 4.57 -4.80
N HIS A 251 -6.97 4.75 -4.96
CA HIS A 251 -7.49 5.90 -5.69
C HIS A 251 -7.17 7.21 -4.96
N ASP A 252 -6.71 8.24 -5.66
CA ASP A 252 -6.28 9.52 -5.06
C ASP A 252 -7.34 10.14 -4.14
N MET A 253 -8.61 10.10 -4.54
CA MET A 253 -9.70 10.60 -3.71
C MET A 253 -9.89 9.86 -2.39
N LEU A 254 -9.59 8.55 -2.34
CA LEU A 254 -9.60 7.77 -1.09
C LEU A 254 -8.40 8.11 -0.22
N ARG A 255 -7.22 8.28 -0.83
CA ARG A 255 -6.02 8.75 -0.13
C ARG A 255 -6.28 10.11 0.52
N ASP A 256 -6.80 11.06 -0.26
CA ASP A 256 -7.04 12.42 0.21
C ASP A 256 -8.16 12.46 1.26
N MET A 257 -9.18 11.62 1.15
CA MET A 257 -10.20 11.43 2.19
C MET A 257 -9.57 10.89 3.49
N GLY A 258 -8.73 9.84 3.42
CA GLY A 258 -8.05 9.28 4.59
C GLY A 258 -7.13 10.31 5.28
N ARG A 259 -6.39 11.09 4.49
CA ARG A 259 -5.56 12.20 4.98
C ARG A 259 -6.40 13.31 5.63
N ALA A 260 -7.51 13.69 5.03
CA ALA A 260 -8.43 14.68 5.58
C ALA A 260 -9.06 14.24 6.92
N ILE A 261 -9.32 12.93 7.11
CA ILE A 261 -9.76 12.39 8.40
C ILE A 261 -8.71 12.64 9.48
N VAL A 262 -7.44 12.39 9.18
CA VAL A 262 -6.33 12.65 10.12
C VAL A 262 -6.18 14.15 10.40
N GLU A 263 -6.22 15.01 9.38
CA GLU A 263 -6.10 16.46 9.53
C GLU A 263 -7.20 17.04 10.41
N ARG A 264 -8.44 16.59 10.24
CA ARG A 264 -9.60 17.05 11.02
C ARG A 264 -9.62 16.55 12.45
N SER A 265 -8.84 15.51 12.78
CA SER A 265 -8.77 14.98 14.14
C SER A 265 -8.22 15.96 15.15
N ALA A 266 -7.38 16.93 14.72
CA ALA A 266 -6.89 18.00 15.58
C ALA A 266 -6.47 19.24 14.74
N LYS A 267 -6.74 20.44 15.32
CA LYS A 267 -6.35 21.73 14.70
C LYS A 267 -4.83 21.89 14.62
N LYS A 268 -4.11 21.50 15.66
CA LYS A 268 -2.65 21.61 15.71
C LYS A 268 -2.01 20.34 15.13
N PRO A 269 -1.08 20.45 14.16
CA PRO A 269 -0.46 19.29 13.54
C PRO A 269 0.15 18.31 14.53
N GLY A 270 0.87 18.77 15.55
CA GLY A 270 1.51 17.91 16.55
C GLY A 270 0.55 17.12 17.47
N GLU A 271 -0.74 17.36 17.39
CA GLU A 271 -1.80 16.62 18.10
C GLU A 271 -2.46 15.56 17.20
N ARG A 272 -2.18 15.55 15.89
CA ARG A 272 -2.67 14.55 14.92
C ARG A 272 -1.95 13.22 15.12
N SER A 273 -2.60 12.13 14.70
CA SER A 273 -2.01 10.80 14.84
C SER A 273 -0.93 10.48 13.80
N ARG A 274 -0.93 11.17 12.65
CA ARG A 274 0.01 10.98 11.53
C ARG A 274 0.43 12.32 10.96
N LEU A 275 1.70 12.43 10.58
CA LEU A 275 2.30 13.63 10.01
C LEU A 275 3.05 13.25 8.73
N TRP A 276 2.66 13.83 7.59
CA TRP A 276 3.29 13.59 6.27
C TRP A 276 3.47 14.86 5.45
N PHE A 277 2.78 15.95 5.83
CA PHE A 277 2.86 17.21 5.10
C PHE A 277 4.11 17.97 5.55
N HIS A 278 4.99 18.28 4.58
CA HIS A 278 6.33 18.81 4.84
C HIS A 278 6.34 20.02 5.81
N GLU A 279 5.49 21.03 5.56
CA GLU A 279 5.43 22.23 6.40
C GLU A 279 4.97 21.93 7.84
N ASP A 280 4.04 21.00 8.01
CA ASP A 280 3.53 20.61 9.33
C ASP A 280 4.60 19.86 10.12
N VAL A 281 5.29 18.91 9.47
CA VAL A 281 6.40 18.15 10.08
C VAL A 281 7.51 19.10 10.47
N HIS A 282 7.93 20.00 9.56
CA HIS A 282 8.95 21.01 9.86
C HIS A 282 8.59 21.87 11.09
N LYS A 283 7.36 22.42 11.13
CA LYS A 283 6.88 23.22 12.28
C LYS A 283 6.84 22.42 13.58
N VAL A 284 6.46 21.13 13.50
CA VAL A 284 6.37 20.27 14.68
C VAL A 284 7.76 19.95 15.23
N LEU A 285 8.72 19.58 14.37
CA LEU A 285 10.07 19.22 14.79
C LEU A 285 10.87 20.45 15.25
N THR A 286 10.87 21.56 14.50
CA THR A 286 11.64 22.77 14.87
C THR A 286 11.15 23.45 16.15
N LYS A 287 9.83 23.36 16.45
CA LYS A 287 9.21 24.00 17.61
C LYS A 287 8.94 23.04 18.77
N ASN A 288 9.42 21.78 18.71
CA ASN A 288 9.20 20.72 19.73
C ASN A 288 7.70 20.55 20.10
N ARG A 289 6.80 20.64 19.09
CA ARG A 289 5.34 20.62 19.28
C ARG A 289 4.70 19.23 19.09
N GLY A 290 5.47 18.21 18.89
CA GLY A 290 4.98 16.83 18.85
C GLY A 290 4.36 16.42 20.19
N THR A 291 3.34 15.54 20.13
CA THR A 291 2.65 15.04 21.32
C THR A 291 2.60 13.51 21.35
N LYS A 292 2.12 12.94 22.44
CA LYS A 292 1.91 11.48 22.57
C LYS A 292 0.89 10.88 21.57
N THR A 293 0.12 11.71 20.86
CA THR A 293 -0.86 11.24 19.87
C THR A 293 -0.22 10.83 18.55
N VAL A 294 0.95 11.38 18.23
CA VAL A 294 1.67 11.08 16.98
C VAL A 294 2.13 9.61 16.99
N LYS A 295 1.64 8.84 16.02
CA LYS A 295 1.94 7.41 15.80
C LYS A 295 2.83 7.18 14.57
N GLY A 296 2.78 8.07 13.59
CA GLY A 296 3.58 8.01 12.37
C GLY A 296 4.02 9.40 11.92
N LEU A 297 5.25 9.50 11.42
CA LEU A 297 5.82 10.72 10.90
C LEU A 297 6.70 10.41 9.68
N VAL A 298 6.50 11.16 8.60
CA VAL A 298 7.32 11.09 7.39
C VAL A 298 7.82 12.48 7.06
N TRP A 299 9.12 12.60 6.98
CA TRP A 299 9.82 13.73 6.38
C TRP A 299 10.41 13.30 5.05
N LYS A 300 9.96 13.93 3.96
CA LYS A 300 10.54 13.76 2.63
C LYS A 300 11.23 15.05 2.25
N SER A 301 12.53 14.98 1.98
CA SER A 301 13.28 16.14 1.51
C SER A 301 12.76 16.60 0.15
N GLN A 302 12.75 17.91 -0.06
CA GLN A 302 12.47 18.53 -1.37
C GLN A 302 13.77 18.82 -2.16
N SER A 303 14.92 18.61 -1.53
CA SER A 303 16.25 18.78 -2.10
C SER A 303 17.18 17.70 -1.55
N ASN A 304 18.31 17.48 -2.21
CA ASN A 304 19.34 16.53 -1.74
C ASN A 304 20.19 17.07 -0.57
N ASN A 305 19.84 18.23 -0.04
CA ASN A 305 20.57 18.81 1.10
C ASN A 305 20.00 18.29 2.40
N ASN A 306 20.86 17.91 3.32
CA ASN A 306 20.44 17.46 4.64
C ASN A 306 19.88 18.59 5.48
N VAL A 307 18.82 18.28 6.22
CA VAL A 307 18.19 19.15 7.19
C VAL A 307 18.49 18.64 8.59
N PHE A 308 18.79 19.57 9.52
CA PHE A 308 19.12 19.24 10.89
C PHE A 308 17.91 19.41 11.80
N PHE A 309 17.54 18.37 12.55
CA PHE A 309 16.58 18.45 13.63
C PHE A 309 17.21 17.98 14.95
N LYS A 310 16.68 18.44 16.07
CA LYS A 310 17.08 17.94 17.38
C LYS A 310 16.36 16.63 17.70
N ALA A 311 17.08 15.61 18.14
CA ALA A 311 16.48 14.35 18.61
C ALA A 311 15.47 14.58 19.77
N ASP A 312 15.68 15.62 20.60
CA ASP A 312 14.73 16.07 21.64
C ASP A 312 13.33 16.43 21.08
N SER A 313 13.22 16.75 19.78
CA SER A 313 11.93 17.03 19.14
C SER A 313 10.96 15.83 19.20
N PHE A 314 11.48 14.63 19.32
CA PHE A 314 10.70 13.38 19.43
C PHE A 314 10.33 13.01 20.86
N ARG A 315 10.90 13.67 21.88
CA ARG A 315 10.77 13.34 23.29
C ARG A 315 9.34 13.14 23.76
N LYS A 316 8.40 13.94 23.26
CA LYS A 316 6.96 13.86 23.63
C LYS A 316 6.19 12.85 22.77
N MET A 317 6.74 12.35 21.67
CA MET A 317 6.07 11.43 20.74
C MET A 317 6.19 9.97 21.17
N LYS A 318 5.83 9.67 22.42
CA LYS A 318 6.00 8.35 23.07
C LYS A 318 5.23 7.19 22.42
N LYS A 319 4.30 7.48 21.46
CA LYS A 319 3.55 6.47 20.70
C LYS A 319 3.99 6.38 19.24
N LEU A 320 5.05 7.09 18.85
CA LEU A 320 5.61 7.03 17.50
C LEU A 320 6.12 5.61 17.22
N ARG A 321 5.59 4.99 16.16
CA ARG A 321 5.92 3.62 15.75
C ARG A 321 6.38 3.53 14.30
N LEU A 322 6.04 4.53 13.47
CA LEU A 322 6.42 4.64 12.07
C LEU A 322 7.20 5.94 11.88
N LEU A 323 8.45 5.85 11.43
CA LEU A 323 9.31 7.01 11.21
C LEU A 323 10.06 6.86 9.89
N GLN A 324 9.88 7.83 9.00
CA GLN A 324 10.68 7.98 7.79
C GLN A 324 11.36 9.35 7.81
N LEU A 325 12.66 9.34 7.55
CA LEU A 325 13.53 10.52 7.49
C LEU A 325 14.35 10.46 6.20
N ASP A 326 14.14 11.39 5.28
CA ASP A 326 14.90 11.47 4.05
C ASP A 326 15.80 12.72 4.12
N HIS A 327 17.12 12.55 4.03
CA HIS A 327 18.15 13.59 4.14
C HIS A 327 18.00 14.44 5.43
N VAL A 328 17.98 13.75 6.55
CA VAL A 328 17.89 14.35 7.89
C VAL A 328 19.02 13.86 8.75
N ASP A 329 19.72 14.79 9.39
CA ASP A 329 20.63 14.50 10.50
C ASP A 329 19.98 14.93 11.82
N LEU A 330 20.02 14.04 12.79
CA LEU A 330 19.54 14.32 14.14
C LEU A 330 20.71 14.75 15.01
N THR A 331 20.55 15.87 15.70
CA THR A 331 21.56 16.35 16.68
C THR A 331 21.07 16.09 18.10
N GLY A 332 22.01 15.79 19.00
CA GLY A 332 21.71 15.52 20.42
C GLY A 332 21.44 14.04 20.70
N ASP A 333 20.82 13.76 21.83
CA ASP A 333 20.72 12.42 22.40
C ASP A 333 19.55 11.61 21.79
N TYR A 334 19.88 10.49 21.14
CA TYR A 334 18.95 9.59 20.46
C TYR A 334 18.05 8.80 21.42
N VAL A 335 18.31 8.82 22.73
CA VAL A 335 17.41 8.23 23.75
C VAL A 335 16.00 8.83 23.70
N HIS A 336 15.85 10.04 23.12
CA HIS A 336 14.57 10.71 22.99
C HIS A 336 13.66 10.12 21.91
N LEU A 337 14.18 9.29 21.03
CA LEU A 337 13.37 8.54 20.06
C LEU A 337 12.45 7.54 20.78
N SER A 338 11.26 7.34 20.22
CA SER A 338 10.26 6.48 20.86
C SER A 338 10.70 5.02 20.91
N GLN A 339 10.68 4.42 22.09
CA GLN A 339 10.91 2.97 22.27
C GLN A 339 9.78 2.09 21.67
N LYS A 340 8.74 2.71 21.09
CA LYS A 340 7.68 2.04 20.36
C LYS A 340 7.90 2.00 18.85
N LEU A 341 9.04 2.46 18.35
CA LEU A 341 9.36 2.34 16.94
C LEU A 341 9.33 0.86 16.52
N ARG A 342 8.73 0.65 15.33
CA ARG A 342 8.62 -0.63 14.63
C ARG A 342 9.17 -0.56 13.22
N TRP A 343 9.03 0.58 12.59
CA TRP A 343 9.55 0.88 11.27
C TRP A 343 10.36 2.17 11.35
N LEU A 344 11.61 2.09 10.95
CA LEU A 344 12.48 3.22 10.72
C LEU A 344 13.07 3.10 9.32
N HIS A 345 12.74 4.04 8.46
CA HIS A 345 13.37 4.25 7.17
C HIS A 345 14.16 5.57 7.24
N TRP A 346 15.45 5.49 7.08
CA TRP A 346 16.34 6.64 7.16
C TRP A 346 17.25 6.67 5.94
N GLN A 347 17.00 7.60 5.05
CA GLN A 347 17.79 7.80 3.85
C GLN A 347 18.71 9.01 4.00
N GLY A 348 19.98 8.90 3.52
CA GLY A 348 20.91 10.01 3.48
C GLY A 348 21.48 10.40 4.84
N PHE A 349 21.57 9.47 5.78
CA PHE A 349 22.27 9.67 7.05
C PHE A 349 23.76 9.93 6.80
N THR A 350 24.34 11.00 7.41
CA THR A 350 25.71 11.45 7.14
C THR A 350 26.74 10.97 8.14
N GLY A 351 26.34 10.43 9.29
CA GLY A 351 27.25 9.89 10.27
C GLY A 351 28.02 8.66 9.78
N ASP A 352 29.20 8.41 10.34
CA ASP A 352 30.05 7.24 10.06
C ASP A 352 29.50 5.95 10.70
N ARG A 353 28.65 6.08 11.72
CA ARG A 353 27.99 4.99 12.43
C ARG A 353 26.73 5.47 13.15
N ILE A 354 25.88 4.53 13.53
CA ILE A 354 24.74 4.81 14.39
C ILE A 354 25.24 5.04 15.82
N PRO A 355 24.84 6.14 16.48
CA PRO A 355 25.24 6.43 17.86
C PRO A 355 24.87 5.33 18.85
N ASP A 356 25.70 5.12 19.86
CA ASP A 356 25.50 4.05 20.86
C ASP A 356 24.21 4.25 21.68
N GLU A 357 23.75 5.49 21.83
CA GLU A 357 22.49 5.86 22.48
C GLU A 357 21.24 5.47 21.65
N PHE A 358 21.43 5.19 20.37
CA PHE A 358 20.36 4.67 19.53
C PHE A 358 20.10 3.19 19.86
N TYR A 359 19.18 2.95 20.77
CA TYR A 359 18.78 1.60 21.15
C TYR A 359 17.27 1.39 20.94
N GLN A 360 16.93 0.72 19.84
CA GLN A 360 15.56 0.54 19.36
C GLN A 360 15.16 -0.96 19.30
N LYS A 361 15.16 -1.63 20.46
CA LYS A 361 14.90 -3.08 20.61
C LYS A 361 13.60 -3.59 20.01
N ASN A 362 12.69 -2.71 19.68
CA ASN A 362 11.36 -3.06 19.19
C ASN A 362 11.22 -2.85 17.68
N LEU A 363 12.25 -2.46 16.95
CA LEU A 363 12.21 -2.37 15.49
C LEU A 363 11.91 -3.74 14.87
N VAL A 364 11.06 -3.71 13.86
CA VAL A 364 10.74 -4.85 12.97
C VAL A 364 11.40 -4.66 11.63
N VAL A 365 11.42 -3.42 11.14
CA VAL A 365 12.10 -3.04 9.90
C VAL A 365 13.01 -1.85 10.19
N PHE A 366 14.27 -1.99 9.84
CA PHE A 366 15.28 -0.95 9.88
C PHE A 366 15.92 -0.81 8.51
N GLU A 367 15.70 0.33 7.88
CA GLU A 367 16.26 0.70 6.58
C GLU A 367 17.12 1.94 6.77
N LEU A 368 18.40 1.82 6.43
CA LEU A 368 19.38 2.89 6.47
C LEU A 368 20.06 2.92 5.09
N GLU A 369 19.47 3.69 4.17
CA GLU A 369 19.85 3.68 2.76
C GLU A 369 20.58 4.96 2.35
N HIS A 370 21.42 4.88 1.31
CA HIS A 370 22.16 6.03 0.77
C HIS A 370 22.90 6.82 1.86
N ASN A 371 23.58 6.11 2.72
CA ASN A 371 24.26 6.68 3.90
C ASN A 371 25.77 6.66 3.76
N ASN A 372 26.46 7.28 4.73
CA ASN A 372 27.91 7.37 4.78
C ASN A 372 28.53 6.47 5.87
N ILE A 373 27.78 5.49 6.39
CA ILE A 373 28.28 4.61 7.44
C ILE A 373 29.49 3.78 6.95
N GLU A 374 30.48 3.65 7.81
CA GLU A 374 31.61 2.71 7.67
C GLU A 374 31.27 1.39 8.40
N GLN A 375 30.59 1.51 9.53
CA GLN A 375 30.04 0.41 10.33
C GLN A 375 28.66 0.78 10.86
N VAL A 376 27.79 -0.20 11.07
CA VAL A 376 26.41 0.08 11.54
C VAL A 376 26.45 0.60 12.98
N TRP A 377 27.18 -0.08 13.87
CA TRP A 377 27.38 0.27 15.30
C TRP A 377 28.67 -0.36 15.83
N ASN A 378 29.20 0.18 16.92
CA ASN A 378 30.42 -0.34 17.58
C ASN A 378 30.16 -1.75 18.14
N GLU A 379 29.08 -1.92 18.86
CA GLU A 379 28.66 -3.21 19.42
C GLU A 379 27.23 -3.52 19.00
N THR A 380 26.99 -4.73 18.51
CA THR A 380 25.65 -5.16 18.11
C THR A 380 24.68 -5.06 19.28
N LYS A 381 23.66 -4.26 19.09
CA LYS A 381 22.54 -4.13 20.04
C LYS A 381 21.54 -5.27 19.83
N SER A 382 20.97 -5.79 20.93
CA SER A 382 19.90 -6.79 20.81
C SER A 382 18.64 -6.18 20.19
N MET A 383 18.26 -6.68 19.02
CA MET A 383 17.03 -6.30 18.30
C MET A 383 16.22 -7.55 17.94
N GLU A 384 15.72 -8.22 18.96
CA GLU A 384 15.01 -9.51 18.84
C GLU A 384 13.78 -9.49 17.92
N LYS A 385 13.22 -8.31 17.64
CA LYS A 385 12.05 -8.17 16.75
C LYS A 385 12.39 -7.82 15.32
N LEU A 386 13.69 -7.56 15.03
CA LEU A 386 14.10 -7.13 13.71
C LEU A 386 13.96 -8.29 12.71
N LYS A 387 13.18 -8.05 11.66
CA LYS A 387 12.94 -8.98 10.56
C LYS A 387 13.59 -8.55 9.26
N ILE A 388 13.67 -7.25 9.03
CA ILE A 388 14.25 -6.68 7.81
C ILE A 388 15.31 -5.67 8.19
N LEU A 389 16.53 -5.90 7.72
CA LEU A 389 17.64 -4.95 7.79
C LEU A 389 18.05 -4.61 6.35
N ASN A 390 17.93 -3.32 6.00
CA ASN A 390 18.34 -2.81 4.69
C ASN A 390 19.38 -1.71 4.88
N LEU A 391 20.58 -1.93 4.32
CA LEU A 391 21.74 -1.02 4.37
C LEU A 391 22.20 -0.65 2.96
N SER A 392 21.34 -0.74 1.95
CA SER A 392 21.66 -0.54 0.54
C SER A 392 22.23 0.86 0.26
N HIS A 393 23.04 0.94 -0.78
CA HIS A 393 23.66 2.18 -1.25
C HIS A 393 24.56 2.86 -0.20
N SER A 394 25.20 2.07 0.68
CA SER A 394 26.12 2.53 1.71
C SER A 394 27.54 2.57 1.14
N LYS A 395 27.98 3.75 0.72
CA LYS A 395 29.23 3.90 -0.06
C LYS A 395 30.50 3.52 0.69
N TYR A 396 30.56 3.74 2.00
CA TYR A 396 31.77 3.52 2.80
C TYR A 396 31.69 2.26 3.67
N PHE A 397 30.61 1.51 3.57
CA PHE A 397 30.35 0.32 4.37
C PHE A 397 31.28 -0.82 4.00
N THR A 398 32.15 -1.25 4.93
CA THR A 398 33.23 -2.22 4.67
C THR A 398 32.97 -3.62 5.14
N SER A 399 32.26 -3.78 6.27
CA SER A 399 31.98 -5.07 6.89
C SER A 399 30.64 -5.07 7.60
N THR A 400 29.94 -6.22 7.57
CA THR A 400 28.66 -6.35 8.28
C THR A 400 28.89 -6.48 9.79
N PRO A 401 27.87 -6.12 10.61
CA PRO A 401 27.93 -6.35 12.04
C PRO A 401 27.84 -7.84 12.39
N ASP A 402 28.14 -8.17 13.65
CA ASP A 402 27.78 -9.45 14.25
C ASP A 402 26.25 -9.55 14.35
N PHE A 403 25.68 -10.61 13.74
CA PHE A 403 24.22 -10.84 13.68
C PHE A 403 23.68 -11.64 14.88
N SER A 404 24.54 -12.10 15.81
CA SER A 404 24.15 -12.99 16.91
C SER A 404 23.01 -12.45 17.79
N LYS A 405 22.83 -11.13 17.82
CA LYS A 405 21.76 -10.45 18.58
C LYS A 405 20.53 -10.07 17.74
N LEU A 406 20.41 -10.60 16.50
CA LEU A 406 19.31 -10.38 15.56
C LEU A 406 18.60 -11.71 15.18
N PRO A 407 18.18 -12.55 16.15
CA PRO A 407 17.80 -13.96 15.90
C PRO A 407 16.57 -14.16 15.02
N ASN A 408 15.79 -13.12 14.78
CA ASN A 408 14.56 -13.18 14.00
C ASN A 408 14.68 -12.47 12.64
N LEU A 409 15.92 -12.21 12.18
CA LEU A 409 16.14 -11.57 10.88
C LEU A 409 15.70 -12.51 9.75
N GLU A 410 14.82 -12.02 8.88
CA GLU A 410 14.25 -12.74 7.74
C GLU A 410 14.82 -12.22 6.41
N LYS A 411 15.14 -10.93 6.32
CA LYS A 411 15.69 -10.31 5.11
C LYS A 411 16.86 -9.41 5.43
N LEU A 412 17.99 -9.67 4.77
CA LEU A 412 19.20 -8.86 4.81
C LEU A 412 19.46 -8.30 3.41
N ILE A 413 19.46 -6.96 3.28
CA ILE A 413 19.56 -6.27 2.00
C ILE A 413 20.70 -5.26 2.09
N MET A 414 21.70 -5.43 1.22
CA MET A 414 22.90 -4.59 1.13
C MET A 414 23.28 -4.40 -0.34
N GLU A 415 22.30 -4.01 -1.16
CA GLU A 415 22.49 -3.75 -2.59
C GLU A 415 23.35 -2.48 -2.78
N ASP A 416 24.26 -2.51 -3.76
CA ASP A 416 25.14 -1.38 -4.13
C ASP A 416 25.96 -0.84 -2.94
N CYS A 417 26.68 -1.76 -2.26
CA CYS A 417 27.67 -1.43 -1.24
C CYS A 417 29.08 -1.75 -1.77
N PRO A 418 29.70 -0.86 -2.57
CA PRO A 418 30.89 -1.17 -3.36
C PRO A 418 32.14 -1.47 -2.54
N HIS A 419 32.22 -1.00 -1.29
CA HIS A 419 33.36 -1.24 -0.39
C HIS A 419 33.13 -2.39 0.59
N LEU A 420 31.94 -3.01 0.59
CA LEU A 420 31.67 -4.18 1.42
C LEU A 420 32.57 -5.35 0.98
N SER A 421 33.51 -5.71 1.83
CA SER A 421 34.50 -6.76 1.57
C SER A 421 34.30 -8.02 2.40
N GLU A 422 33.54 -7.91 3.51
CA GLU A 422 33.36 -9.01 4.47
C GLU A 422 31.93 -9.07 5.00
N VAL A 423 31.39 -10.30 5.03
CA VAL A 423 30.14 -10.64 5.73
C VAL A 423 30.50 -11.45 6.96
N HIS A 424 30.08 -11.00 8.15
CA HIS A 424 30.42 -11.62 9.42
C HIS A 424 29.88 -13.06 9.52
N GLN A 425 30.69 -13.99 10.04
CA GLN A 425 30.38 -15.42 10.09
C GLN A 425 29.14 -15.78 10.91
N SER A 426 28.71 -14.93 11.87
CA SER A 426 27.47 -15.13 12.63
C SER A 426 26.21 -15.06 11.78
N ILE A 427 26.29 -14.73 10.50
CA ILE A 427 25.14 -14.85 9.58
C ILE A 427 24.60 -16.28 9.55
N GLY A 428 25.48 -17.29 9.68
CA GLY A 428 25.08 -18.70 9.72
C GLY A 428 24.18 -19.07 10.90
N ASP A 429 24.15 -18.26 11.96
CA ASP A 429 23.32 -18.50 13.14
C ASP A 429 21.85 -18.05 12.93
N LEU A 430 21.54 -17.40 11.80
CA LEU A 430 20.22 -16.81 11.50
C LEU A 430 19.25 -17.82 10.88
N SER A 431 18.74 -18.75 11.68
CA SER A 431 17.87 -19.84 11.22
C SER A 431 16.58 -19.41 10.50
N LYS A 432 16.16 -18.14 10.62
CA LYS A 432 14.95 -17.59 9.97
C LYS A 432 15.22 -16.75 8.72
N LEU A 433 16.49 -16.64 8.32
CA LEU A 433 16.86 -15.80 7.19
C LEU A 433 16.37 -16.42 5.88
N LEU A 434 15.53 -15.70 5.15
CA LEU A 434 14.88 -16.10 3.90
C LEU A 434 15.56 -15.50 2.67
N LEU A 435 16.08 -14.28 2.81
CA LEU A 435 16.63 -13.53 1.70
C LEU A 435 17.93 -12.82 2.10
N ILE A 436 18.96 -13.01 1.27
CA ILE A 436 20.19 -12.21 1.28
C ILE A 436 20.33 -11.55 -0.09
N ASN A 437 20.37 -10.20 -0.12
CA ASN A 437 20.66 -9.44 -1.33
C ASN A 437 21.96 -8.66 -1.13
N LEU A 438 23.00 -9.04 -1.88
CA LEU A 438 24.32 -8.44 -1.93
C LEU A 438 24.65 -7.92 -3.35
N LYS A 439 23.62 -7.65 -4.14
CA LYS A 439 23.78 -7.19 -5.51
C LYS A 439 24.70 -5.97 -5.58
N ASP A 440 25.60 -5.97 -6.58
CA ASP A 440 26.56 -4.89 -6.85
C ASP A 440 27.55 -4.57 -5.69
N CYS A 441 27.81 -5.56 -4.80
CA CYS A 441 28.87 -5.48 -3.80
C CYS A 441 30.22 -5.85 -4.43
N THR A 442 30.81 -4.94 -5.18
CA THR A 442 31.98 -5.20 -6.06
C THR A 442 33.28 -5.53 -5.33
N SER A 443 33.41 -5.22 -4.04
CA SER A 443 34.58 -5.57 -3.23
C SER A 443 34.49 -6.92 -2.53
N LEU A 444 33.29 -7.52 -2.48
CA LEU A 444 33.06 -8.79 -1.81
C LEU A 444 33.70 -9.94 -2.62
N SER A 445 34.65 -10.65 -2.02
CA SER A 445 35.36 -11.75 -2.66
C SER A 445 34.90 -13.12 -2.21
N ASN A 446 34.43 -13.25 -0.98
CA ASN A 446 34.01 -14.53 -0.40
C ASN A 446 32.76 -14.33 0.47
N LEU A 447 31.99 -15.40 0.57
CA LEU A 447 30.94 -15.53 1.59
C LEU A 447 31.50 -16.32 2.78
N PRO A 448 30.99 -16.10 4.01
CA PRO A 448 31.44 -16.87 5.16
C PRO A 448 31.06 -18.36 5.03
N GLU A 449 31.94 -19.27 5.42
CA GLU A 449 31.73 -20.73 5.35
C GLU A 449 30.42 -21.17 6.01
N LYS A 450 30.03 -20.51 7.10
CA LYS A 450 28.80 -20.81 7.83
C LYS A 450 27.50 -20.46 7.08
N ILE A 451 27.56 -19.85 5.90
CA ILE A 451 26.34 -19.51 5.13
C ILE A 451 25.51 -20.74 4.76
N ASN A 452 26.15 -21.89 4.60
CA ASN A 452 25.50 -23.17 4.33
C ASN A 452 24.65 -23.70 5.50
N GLN A 453 24.76 -23.11 6.69
CA GLN A 453 23.95 -23.46 7.87
C GLN A 453 22.56 -22.77 7.86
N LEU A 454 22.30 -21.90 6.90
CA LEU A 454 21.04 -21.18 6.76
C LEU A 454 19.93 -22.08 6.18
N THR A 455 19.29 -22.85 7.02
CA THR A 455 18.27 -23.85 6.63
C THR A 455 16.98 -23.28 6.06
N SER A 456 16.72 -21.99 6.23
CA SER A 456 15.52 -21.31 5.71
C SER A 456 15.78 -20.40 4.51
N LEU A 457 17.03 -20.25 4.08
CA LEU A 457 17.38 -19.32 3.01
C LEU A 457 16.80 -19.78 1.67
N THR A 458 15.90 -18.99 1.10
CA THR A 458 15.26 -19.26 -0.19
C THR A 458 15.85 -18.44 -1.33
N THR A 459 16.42 -17.28 -1.04
CA THR A 459 16.88 -16.35 -2.07
C THR A 459 18.26 -15.78 -1.72
N LEU A 460 19.23 -15.99 -2.61
CA LEU A 460 20.58 -15.42 -2.52
C LEU A 460 20.91 -14.66 -3.81
N ILE A 461 21.12 -13.36 -3.70
CA ILE A 461 21.42 -12.47 -4.83
C ILE A 461 22.86 -11.95 -4.68
N LEU A 462 23.73 -12.33 -5.62
CA LEU A 462 25.13 -11.94 -5.70
C LEU A 462 25.48 -11.25 -7.04
N SER A 463 24.46 -10.94 -7.85
CA SER A 463 24.65 -10.29 -9.16
C SER A 463 25.51 -9.04 -9.01
N GLY A 464 26.51 -8.86 -9.88
CA GLY A 464 27.44 -7.72 -9.84
C GLY A 464 28.57 -7.81 -8.80
N CYS A 465 28.64 -8.88 -7.99
CA CYS A 465 29.76 -9.15 -7.09
C CYS A 465 30.98 -9.67 -7.89
N SER A 466 31.65 -8.80 -8.62
CA SER A 466 32.66 -9.17 -9.63
C SER A 466 33.90 -9.87 -9.07
N LYS A 467 34.19 -9.75 -7.77
CA LYS A 467 35.33 -10.43 -7.10
C LYS A 467 34.98 -11.83 -6.58
N ILE A 468 33.72 -12.24 -6.54
CA ILE A 468 33.35 -13.61 -6.20
C ILE A 468 33.65 -14.48 -7.42
N ASP A 469 34.71 -15.29 -7.37
CA ASP A 469 35.18 -16.12 -8.47
C ASP A 469 34.76 -17.59 -8.34
N ARG A 470 34.30 -18.02 -7.17
CA ARG A 470 33.77 -19.37 -6.89
C ARG A 470 32.66 -19.33 -5.85
N LEU A 471 31.80 -20.32 -5.89
CA LEU A 471 30.78 -20.56 -4.88
C LEU A 471 31.21 -21.77 -4.03
N GLU A 472 31.03 -21.65 -2.73
CA GLU A 472 31.26 -22.75 -1.80
C GLU A 472 30.29 -23.92 -2.11
N GLU A 473 30.79 -25.15 -2.10
CA GLU A 473 30.01 -26.35 -2.41
C GLU A 473 28.77 -26.48 -1.51
N GLY A 474 28.90 -26.06 -0.24
CA GLY A 474 27.83 -26.07 0.73
C GLY A 474 26.63 -25.19 0.35
N ILE A 475 26.83 -24.07 -0.37
CA ILE A 475 25.73 -23.22 -0.86
C ILE A 475 24.93 -23.97 -1.90
N LEU A 476 25.61 -24.71 -2.74
CA LEU A 476 25.00 -25.48 -3.84
C LEU A 476 24.21 -26.72 -3.35
N GLN A 477 24.43 -27.13 -2.10
CA GLN A 477 23.75 -28.26 -1.44
C GLN A 477 22.58 -27.82 -0.54
N MET A 478 22.31 -26.51 -0.46
CA MET A 478 21.21 -26.00 0.38
C MET A 478 19.84 -26.34 -0.22
N GLU A 479 19.12 -27.26 0.41
CA GLU A 479 17.79 -27.73 -0.04
C GLU A 479 16.72 -26.61 -0.05
N SER A 480 16.86 -25.61 0.81
CA SER A 480 15.93 -24.48 0.92
C SER A 480 16.10 -23.44 -0.18
N LEU A 481 17.26 -23.39 -0.83
CA LEU A 481 17.60 -22.33 -1.77
C LEU A 481 16.89 -22.55 -3.11
N THR A 482 15.93 -21.66 -3.44
CA THR A 482 15.14 -21.71 -4.68
C THR A 482 15.58 -20.70 -5.72
N THR A 483 16.21 -19.61 -5.30
CA THR A 483 16.66 -18.52 -6.18
C THR A 483 18.12 -18.19 -5.89
N LEU A 484 18.97 -18.34 -6.90
CA LEU A 484 20.38 -17.95 -6.85
C LEU A 484 20.69 -17.05 -8.06
N ALA A 485 21.00 -15.77 -7.83
CA ALA A 485 21.36 -14.82 -8.88
C ALA A 485 22.86 -14.49 -8.80
N ILE A 486 23.60 -14.83 -9.84
CA ILE A 486 25.07 -14.70 -9.93
C ILE A 486 25.54 -14.02 -11.23
N ASN A 487 24.67 -13.19 -11.83
CA ASN A 487 25.03 -12.45 -13.04
C ASN A 487 26.19 -11.49 -12.75
N ASP A 488 27.08 -11.31 -13.69
CA ASP A 488 28.18 -10.36 -13.59
C ASP A 488 29.08 -10.57 -12.35
N THR A 489 29.20 -11.86 -11.91
CA THR A 489 30.18 -12.29 -10.92
C THR A 489 31.45 -12.82 -11.61
N GLY A 490 32.50 -13.09 -10.84
CA GLY A 490 33.72 -13.76 -11.32
C GLY A 490 33.58 -15.29 -11.49
N VAL A 491 32.45 -15.89 -11.11
CA VAL A 491 32.19 -17.33 -11.15
C VAL A 491 32.19 -17.83 -12.58
N LYS A 492 33.15 -18.70 -12.91
CA LYS A 492 33.34 -19.23 -14.28
C LYS A 492 32.63 -20.55 -14.50
N GLU A 493 32.46 -21.35 -13.46
CA GLU A 493 31.92 -22.71 -13.53
C GLU A 493 30.93 -22.95 -12.39
N VAL A 494 29.77 -23.47 -12.71
CA VAL A 494 28.80 -24.00 -11.74
C VAL A 494 28.71 -25.50 -11.96
N PRO A 495 28.92 -26.35 -10.94
CA PRO A 495 28.89 -27.80 -11.09
C PRO A 495 27.55 -28.31 -11.64
N TYR A 496 27.59 -29.33 -12.50
CA TYR A 496 26.41 -29.92 -13.14
C TYR A 496 25.36 -30.47 -12.14
N SER A 497 25.82 -30.90 -10.96
CA SER A 497 24.98 -31.39 -9.87
C SER A 497 23.99 -30.31 -9.36
N VAL A 498 24.32 -29.05 -9.57
CA VAL A 498 23.52 -27.89 -9.14
C VAL A 498 22.41 -27.57 -10.13
N LEU A 499 22.68 -27.72 -11.43
CA LEU A 499 21.68 -27.46 -12.49
C LEU A 499 20.47 -28.42 -12.38
N GLY A 500 20.65 -29.63 -11.82
CA GLY A 500 19.57 -30.58 -11.56
C GLY A 500 18.74 -30.29 -10.29
N ALA A 501 19.30 -29.61 -9.31
CA ALA A 501 18.63 -29.29 -8.05
C ALA A 501 17.65 -28.09 -8.20
N PHE A 502 17.88 -27.22 -9.20
CA PHE A 502 17.06 -26.04 -9.49
C PHE A 502 16.00 -26.27 -10.59
N ASN A 503 15.42 -27.48 -10.69
CA ASN A 503 14.50 -27.94 -11.75
C ASN A 503 13.22 -27.11 -11.98
N ASN A 504 12.95 -26.05 -11.21
CA ASN A 504 11.88 -25.07 -11.45
C ASN A 504 12.22 -23.67 -10.88
N SER A 505 13.47 -23.43 -10.54
CA SER A 505 13.91 -22.19 -9.92
C SER A 505 14.69 -21.35 -10.93
N GLU A 506 14.44 -20.08 -10.93
CA GLU A 506 15.05 -19.12 -11.82
C GLU A 506 16.54 -18.94 -11.46
N LEU A 507 17.43 -19.69 -12.13
CA LEU A 507 18.84 -19.35 -12.25
C LEU A 507 18.92 -18.14 -13.19
N PHE A 508 18.76 -16.93 -12.64
CA PHE A 508 18.93 -15.73 -13.40
C PHE A 508 20.42 -15.49 -13.67
N GLY A 509 20.79 -15.55 -14.97
CA GLY A 509 22.00 -14.96 -15.51
C GLY A 509 23.13 -15.86 -15.92
N TYR A 510 22.88 -17.10 -16.19
CA TYR A 510 23.86 -17.88 -16.92
C TYR A 510 23.71 -17.60 -18.43
N ASN A 511 24.58 -16.73 -18.97
CA ASN A 511 24.73 -16.67 -20.42
C ASN A 511 25.28 -18.03 -20.88
N ALA A 512 24.50 -18.78 -21.65
CA ALA A 512 24.80 -20.11 -22.18
C ALA A 512 26.04 -20.19 -23.10
N THR A 513 26.86 -19.14 -23.13
CA THR A 513 28.13 -19.06 -23.86
C THR A 513 29.36 -19.33 -22.98
N GLN A 514 29.22 -19.43 -21.65
CA GLN A 514 30.29 -19.90 -20.78
C GLN A 514 30.16 -21.43 -20.64
N ARG A 515 31.18 -22.14 -21.09
CA ARG A 515 31.23 -23.59 -21.27
C ARG A 515 30.84 -24.36 -20.02
N ILE A 516 29.83 -25.20 -20.19
CA ILE A 516 29.50 -26.30 -19.31
C ILE A 516 30.58 -27.37 -19.51
N ASN A 517 31.42 -27.64 -18.55
CA ASN A 517 32.29 -28.82 -18.50
C ASN A 517 31.73 -29.79 -17.49
#